data_81ded2d7c48e2d19aef15ab89bbe0457
#
_entry.id   81ded2d7c48e2d19aef15ab89bbe0457
#
_cell.length_a   1.000
_cell.length_b   1.000
_cell.length_c   1.000
_cell.angle_alpha   90.00
_cell.angle_beta   90.00
_cell.angle_gamma   90.00
#
_symmetry.space_group_name_H-M   'P 1'
#
loop_
_entity.id
_entity.type
_entity.pdbx_description
1 polymer ?
#
loop_
_entity_poly.entity_id
_entity_poly.type
_entity_poly.pdbx_seq_one_letter_code
_entity_poly.pdbx_strand_id
1 'polypeptide(L)'
;MLKILIPTIMLFPTIWLSSPKWLWTTTTLQSLIIALASFAWIKWPLETGWSASNPYMATDPLSTPLLVLTCWLLPLMILASQNHIKTEPTSRQRSYIALLVSLQAFLILAFGATELIMFYVMFEATLIPTLIIITRWGNQAERLNAGTYFLFYTLAGSLPLLVALLLLYQNTGTLSMLIIQYSHPMNLSSWSNKIWWAACLIAFLVKMPLYGIHLWLPKAHVEAPVAGSMVLAAVLLKLGGYGMLRMMGMLDPLPAELTYPIIALALWGVIMTGTICLRQTDLKSLIAYSSVSHMGLVAGGILIQTPWGFTGALVLMIAHGLVSSALFCLANTAYERTHSRTMILVRGLQIIFPLAAIWWFVSNLANLALPPLPNLMGELMIITTMFNWSPWTLTMTGAGTLITAAYSLYLFLMTQRGPLPQHITNLQPYHTREHLLITLHLLPIILLILKPEIMWGWWY
;
A
#
# COMPACT_ATOMS: atom_id res chain seq x y z
N MET A 1 20.17 8.07 -5.62
CA MET A 1 18.88 8.66 -5.22
C MET A 1 18.55 9.93 -6.00
N LEU A 2 19.43 10.95 -6.03
CA LEU A 2 19.18 12.24 -6.69
C LEU A 2 18.83 12.12 -8.20
N LYS A 3 19.38 11.14 -8.92
CA LYS A 3 19.08 10.90 -10.35
C LYS A 3 17.59 10.62 -10.66
N ILE A 4 16.80 10.24 -9.65
CA ILE A 4 15.35 9.98 -9.80
C ILE A 4 14.57 11.06 -9.06
N LEU A 5 15.03 11.53 -7.91
CA LEU A 5 14.36 12.59 -7.15
C LEU A 5 14.34 13.93 -7.93
N ILE A 6 15.43 14.33 -8.56
CA ILE A 6 15.48 15.59 -9.34
C ILE A 6 14.48 15.55 -10.51
N PRO A 7 14.44 14.51 -11.36
CA PRO A 7 13.42 14.42 -12.40
C PRO A 7 11.98 14.42 -11.87
N THR A 8 11.71 13.80 -10.69
CA THR A 8 10.36 13.87 -10.09
C THR A 8 10.00 15.29 -9.68
N ILE A 9 10.92 16.04 -9.09
CA ILE A 9 10.71 17.46 -8.75
C ILE A 9 10.56 18.30 -10.02
N MET A 10 11.29 17.98 -11.09
CA MET A 10 11.18 18.69 -12.37
C MET A 10 9.86 18.46 -13.10
N LEU A 11 9.04 17.50 -12.67
CA LEU A 11 7.66 17.39 -13.14
C LEU A 11 6.78 18.60 -12.75
N PHE A 12 7.09 19.33 -11.65
CA PHE A 12 6.32 20.51 -11.26
C PHE A 12 6.39 21.62 -12.32
N PRO A 13 7.58 22.12 -12.74
CA PRO A 13 7.66 23.09 -13.81
C PRO A 13 7.00 22.60 -15.12
N THR A 14 7.19 21.34 -15.49
CA THR A 14 6.61 20.81 -16.73
C THR A 14 5.08 20.78 -16.70
N ILE A 15 4.44 20.51 -15.55
CA ILE A 15 2.99 20.58 -15.36
C ILE A 15 2.45 22.01 -15.60
N TRP A 16 3.16 23.01 -15.10
CA TRP A 16 2.72 24.41 -15.21
C TRP A 16 3.02 25.03 -16.58
N LEU A 17 4.11 24.64 -17.22
CA LEU A 17 4.53 25.18 -18.52
C LEU A 17 3.88 24.45 -19.71
N SER A 18 3.42 23.20 -19.53
CA SER A 18 2.81 22.42 -20.62
C SER A 18 1.49 23.03 -21.09
N SER A 19 1.24 22.96 -22.42
CA SER A 19 -0.03 23.39 -23.00
C SER A 19 -1.18 22.46 -22.55
N PRO A 20 -2.41 22.94 -22.38
CA PRO A 20 -3.54 22.12 -21.89
C PRO A 20 -3.81 20.86 -22.71
N LYS A 21 -3.53 20.89 -24.02
CA LYS A 21 -3.73 19.75 -24.92
C LYS A 21 -2.76 18.61 -24.64
N TRP A 22 -1.52 18.92 -24.28
CA TRP A 22 -0.44 17.96 -24.08
C TRP A 22 -0.16 17.64 -22.60
N LEU A 23 -0.85 18.29 -21.68
CA LEU A 23 -0.63 18.16 -20.23
C LEU A 23 -0.60 16.70 -19.77
N TRP A 24 -1.62 15.91 -20.12
CA TRP A 24 -1.75 14.52 -19.71
C TRP A 24 -0.73 13.61 -20.36
N THR A 25 -0.48 13.78 -21.65
CA THR A 25 0.48 12.95 -22.40
C THR A 25 1.92 13.21 -21.99
N THR A 26 2.31 14.48 -21.82
CA THR A 26 3.68 14.83 -21.40
C THR A 26 3.96 14.35 -19.97
N THR A 27 3.04 14.56 -19.04
CA THR A 27 3.22 14.12 -17.65
C THR A 27 3.22 12.61 -17.50
N THR A 28 2.36 11.89 -18.23
CA THR A 28 2.37 10.41 -18.21
C THR A 28 3.66 9.84 -18.83
N LEU A 29 4.14 10.41 -19.93
CA LEU A 29 5.35 9.93 -20.59
C LEU A 29 6.60 10.19 -19.72
N GLN A 30 6.72 11.39 -19.17
CA GLN A 30 7.84 11.73 -18.28
C GLN A 30 7.83 10.88 -17.01
N SER A 31 6.68 10.67 -16.37
CA SER A 31 6.55 9.81 -15.20
C SER A 31 6.88 8.35 -15.51
N LEU A 32 6.54 7.86 -16.71
CA LEU A 32 6.89 6.52 -17.15
C LEU A 32 8.39 6.36 -17.39
N ILE A 33 9.06 7.37 -17.94
CA ILE A 33 10.52 7.39 -18.08
C ILE A 33 11.20 7.33 -16.71
N ILE A 34 10.69 8.09 -15.71
CA ILE A 34 11.19 8.04 -14.34
C ILE A 34 10.97 6.65 -13.72
N ALA A 35 9.82 6.05 -13.97
CA ALA A 35 9.50 4.68 -13.51
C ALA A 35 10.47 3.66 -14.11
N LEU A 36 10.74 3.73 -15.41
CA LEU A 36 11.73 2.85 -16.06
C LEU A 36 13.15 3.10 -15.53
N ALA A 37 13.53 4.35 -15.31
CA ALA A 37 14.83 4.69 -14.73
C ALA A 37 14.99 4.13 -13.30
N SER A 38 13.88 3.98 -12.53
CA SER A 38 13.91 3.44 -11.18
C SER A 38 14.32 1.96 -11.12
N PHE A 39 14.13 1.19 -12.20
CA PHE A 39 14.63 -0.18 -12.27
C PHE A 39 16.15 -0.28 -12.13
N ALA A 40 16.89 0.80 -12.41
CA ALA A 40 18.33 0.84 -12.17
C ALA A 40 18.71 0.70 -10.66
N TRP A 41 17.78 0.90 -9.75
CA TRP A 41 17.98 0.64 -8.33
C TRP A 41 17.93 -0.85 -7.98
N ILE A 42 17.23 -1.65 -8.77
CA ILE A 42 17.21 -3.10 -8.62
C ILE A 42 18.54 -3.64 -9.16
N LYS A 43 19.60 -3.38 -8.42
CA LYS A 43 20.91 -3.98 -8.68
C LYS A 43 20.97 -5.30 -7.94
N TRP A 44 21.67 -6.21 -8.51
CA TRP A 44 22.08 -7.54 -8.06
C TRP A 44 21.74 -7.90 -6.60
N PRO A 45 21.13 -9.05 -6.33
CA PRO A 45 20.82 -9.52 -4.99
C PRO A 45 22.06 -9.79 -4.09
N LEU A 46 23.26 -9.59 -4.63
CA LEU A 46 24.52 -9.80 -3.94
C LEU A 46 25.05 -8.57 -3.17
N GLU A 47 24.53 -7.37 -3.41
CA GLU A 47 24.91 -6.18 -2.65
C GLU A 47 24.03 -6.07 -1.40
N THR A 48 24.45 -6.71 -0.31
CA THR A 48 23.75 -6.76 0.99
C THR A 48 23.86 -5.48 1.80
N GLY A 49 24.40 -4.40 1.24
CA GLY A 49 24.66 -3.14 1.96
C GLY A 49 23.81 -1.97 1.49
N TRP A 50 23.94 -0.87 2.20
CA TRP A 50 23.41 0.41 1.79
C TRP A 50 24.18 0.92 0.57
N SER A 51 23.46 1.10 -0.52
CA SER A 51 24.01 1.58 -1.80
C SER A 51 23.56 3.00 -2.09
N ALA A 52 24.29 3.71 -2.97
CA ALA A 52 24.02 5.09 -3.35
C ALA A 52 23.86 6.04 -2.14
N SER A 53 24.66 5.78 -1.08
CA SER A 53 24.58 6.47 0.20
C SER A 53 25.05 7.92 0.12
N ASN A 54 24.15 8.81 0.52
CA ASN A 54 24.44 10.18 0.94
C ASN A 54 24.14 10.29 2.44
N PRO A 55 24.58 11.33 3.16
CA PRO A 55 24.29 11.47 4.58
C PRO A 55 22.80 11.35 4.93
N TYR A 56 21.91 11.82 4.07
CA TYR A 56 20.47 11.85 4.32
C TYR A 56 19.67 10.79 3.58
N MET A 57 20.23 10.18 2.53
CA MET A 57 19.50 9.27 1.65
C MET A 57 20.39 8.12 1.20
N ALA A 58 19.83 6.91 1.25
CA ALA A 58 20.47 5.71 0.71
C ALA A 58 19.41 4.72 0.20
N THR A 59 19.84 3.72 -0.54
CA THR A 59 19.01 2.61 -0.98
C THR A 59 19.59 1.31 -0.43
N ASP A 60 18.73 0.43 0.01
CA ASP A 60 19.07 -0.91 0.46
C ASP A 60 18.08 -1.95 -0.11
N PRO A 61 18.34 -3.24 0.00
CA PRO A 61 17.47 -4.27 -0.55
C PRO A 61 16.03 -4.23 -0.07
N LEU A 62 15.78 -3.62 1.10
CA LEU A 62 14.46 -3.46 1.68
C LEU A 62 13.69 -2.30 1.04
N SER A 63 14.37 -1.17 0.84
CA SER A 63 13.75 0.05 0.29
C SER A 63 13.60 0.01 -1.22
N THR A 64 14.52 -0.63 -1.95
CA THR A 64 14.55 -0.59 -3.43
C THR A 64 13.28 -1.09 -4.09
N PRO A 65 12.67 -2.25 -3.73
CA PRO A 65 11.46 -2.71 -4.40
C PRO A 65 10.26 -1.79 -4.10
N LEU A 66 10.20 -1.20 -2.89
CA LEU A 66 9.16 -0.25 -2.53
C LEU A 66 9.32 1.08 -3.27
N LEU A 67 10.55 1.56 -3.46
CA LEU A 67 10.86 2.74 -4.26
C LEU A 67 10.47 2.55 -5.73
N VAL A 68 10.78 1.39 -6.30
CA VAL A 68 10.38 1.06 -7.68
C VAL A 68 8.86 1.00 -7.79
N LEU A 69 8.18 0.39 -6.82
CA LEU A 69 6.72 0.35 -6.78
C LEU A 69 6.12 1.77 -6.78
N THR A 70 6.66 2.69 -5.96
CA THR A 70 6.16 4.07 -5.91
C THR A 70 6.33 4.79 -7.24
N CYS A 71 7.49 4.66 -7.87
CA CYS A 71 7.75 5.28 -9.17
C CYS A 71 6.88 4.68 -10.28
N TRP A 72 6.62 3.36 -10.24
CA TRP A 72 5.75 2.68 -11.20
C TRP A 72 4.29 3.11 -11.10
N LEU A 73 3.81 3.40 -9.91
CA LEU A 73 2.40 3.77 -9.68
C LEU A 73 2.05 5.17 -10.16
N LEU A 74 2.97 6.14 -10.18
CA LEU A 74 2.64 7.51 -10.59
C LEU A 74 2.04 7.59 -12.01
N PRO A 75 2.64 7.04 -13.08
CA PRO A 75 2.04 7.07 -14.40
C PRO A 75 0.68 6.37 -14.43
N LEU A 76 0.51 5.28 -13.67
CA LEU A 76 -0.76 4.56 -13.60
C LEU A 76 -1.86 5.40 -12.93
N MET A 77 -1.52 6.14 -11.87
CA MET A 77 -2.45 7.06 -11.21
C MET A 77 -2.90 8.20 -12.13
N ILE A 78 -1.98 8.76 -12.90
CA ILE A 78 -2.30 9.81 -13.88
C ILE A 78 -3.22 9.24 -14.96
N LEU A 79 -2.93 8.05 -15.50
CA LEU A 79 -3.79 7.38 -16.49
C LEU A 79 -5.17 7.06 -15.95
N ALA A 80 -5.27 6.59 -14.70
CA ALA A 80 -6.54 6.21 -14.08
C ALA A 80 -7.45 7.43 -13.83
N SER A 81 -6.88 8.57 -13.46
CA SER A 81 -7.63 9.77 -13.08
C SER A 81 -8.07 10.64 -14.26
N GLN A 82 -7.54 10.39 -15.45
CA GLN A 82 -7.75 11.25 -16.63
C GLN A 82 -9.24 11.49 -16.96
N ASN A 83 -10.08 10.45 -16.92
CA ASN A 83 -11.52 10.60 -17.24
C ASN A 83 -12.24 11.48 -16.24
N HIS A 84 -12.01 11.25 -14.98
CA HIS A 84 -12.69 11.95 -13.89
C HIS A 84 -12.34 13.45 -13.86
N ILE A 85 -11.07 13.78 -14.14
CA ILE A 85 -10.55 15.15 -13.99
C ILE A 85 -10.59 15.96 -15.29
N LYS A 86 -10.74 15.30 -16.45
CA LYS A 86 -10.77 16.00 -17.75
C LYS A 86 -11.89 17.05 -17.87
N THR A 87 -12.96 16.88 -17.14
CA THR A 87 -14.11 17.81 -17.13
C THR A 87 -13.88 19.08 -16.32
N GLU A 88 -12.84 19.09 -15.47
CA GLU A 88 -12.50 20.24 -14.64
C GLU A 88 -11.66 21.30 -15.39
N PRO A 89 -11.63 22.56 -14.92
CA PRO A 89 -10.79 23.61 -15.50
C PRO A 89 -9.30 23.25 -15.40
N THR A 90 -8.51 23.71 -16.37
CA THR A 90 -7.08 23.35 -16.51
C THR A 90 -6.23 23.66 -15.29
N SER A 91 -6.52 24.73 -14.56
CA SER A 91 -5.85 25.08 -13.31
C SER A 91 -6.03 24.00 -12.23
N ARG A 92 -7.23 23.43 -12.11
CA ARG A 92 -7.52 22.35 -11.17
C ARG A 92 -6.89 21.02 -11.61
N GLN A 93 -6.86 20.75 -12.92
CA GLN A 93 -6.15 19.59 -13.45
C GLN A 93 -4.66 19.64 -13.10
N ARG A 94 -4.01 20.80 -13.29
CA ARG A 94 -2.61 21.02 -12.94
C ARG A 94 -2.36 20.84 -11.43
N SER A 95 -3.21 21.43 -10.59
CA SER A 95 -3.07 21.28 -9.13
C SER A 95 -3.24 19.84 -8.67
N TYR A 96 -4.13 19.07 -9.29
CA TYR A 96 -4.31 17.65 -8.99
C TYR A 96 -3.06 16.82 -9.34
N ILE A 97 -2.53 16.99 -10.55
CA ILE A 97 -1.33 16.27 -10.98
C ILE A 97 -0.12 16.70 -10.12
N ALA A 98 -0.01 17.98 -9.77
CA ALA A 98 1.03 18.48 -8.88
C ALA A 98 0.98 17.80 -7.49
N LEU A 99 -0.23 17.60 -6.92
CA LEU A 99 -0.38 16.86 -5.66
C LEU A 99 0.04 15.38 -5.77
N LEU A 100 -0.22 14.70 -6.88
CA LEU A 100 0.27 13.35 -7.12
C LEU A 100 1.80 13.29 -7.20
N VAL A 101 2.41 14.28 -7.86
CA VAL A 101 3.86 14.38 -7.97
C VAL A 101 4.50 14.71 -6.61
N SER A 102 3.91 15.63 -5.82
CA SER A 102 4.41 15.94 -4.47
C SER A 102 4.37 14.71 -3.56
N LEU A 103 3.29 13.95 -3.65
CA LEU A 103 3.15 12.70 -2.90
C LEU A 103 4.25 11.72 -3.27
N GLN A 104 4.55 11.53 -4.56
CA GLN A 104 5.65 10.66 -4.98
C GLN A 104 7.00 11.15 -4.47
N ALA A 105 7.26 12.47 -4.50
CA ALA A 105 8.51 13.02 -3.99
C ALA A 105 8.68 12.74 -2.49
N PHE A 106 7.63 12.94 -1.68
CA PHE A 106 7.65 12.61 -0.25
C PHE A 106 7.84 11.11 0.00
N LEU A 107 7.23 10.25 -0.81
CA LEU A 107 7.40 8.79 -0.70
C LEU A 107 8.83 8.36 -1.01
N ILE A 108 9.46 8.91 -2.06
CA ILE A 108 10.86 8.62 -2.39
C ILE A 108 11.77 9.06 -1.25
N LEU A 109 11.53 10.23 -0.67
CA LEU A 109 12.29 10.74 0.47
C LEU A 109 12.07 9.88 1.72
N ALA A 110 10.86 9.41 1.99
CA ALA A 110 10.55 8.55 3.13
C ALA A 110 11.23 7.18 3.03
N PHE A 111 11.11 6.48 1.89
CA PHE A 111 11.75 5.17 1.73
C PHE A 111 13.27 5.23 1.60
N GLY A 112 13.82 6.36 1.15
CA GLY A 112 15.25 6.55 1.00
C GLY A 112 15.93 7.21 2.19
N ALA A 113 15.21 7.57 3.26
CA ALA A 113 15.78 8.25 4.42
C ALA A 113 16.78 7.34 5.17
N THR A 114 17.92 7.90 5.55
CA THR A 114 18.94 7.25 6.40
C THR A 114 18.77 7.59 7.86
N GLU A 115 18.11 8.72 8.18
CA GLU A 115 17.82 9.17 9.53
C GLU A 115 16.35 8.94 9.89
N LEU A 116 16.09 8.50 11.12
CA LEU A 116 14.73 8.25 11.61
C LEU A 116 13.88 9.53 11.66
N ILE A 117 14.48 10.68 11.98
CA ILE A 117 13.73 11.94 12.01
C ILE A 117 13.33 12.38 10.60
N MET A 118 14.23 12.24 9.61
CA MET A 118 13.91 12.49 8.20
C MET A 118 12.80 11.57 7.70
N PHE A 119 12.88 10.28 8.05
CA PHE A 119 11.82 9.32 7.76
C PHE A 119 10.48 9.77 8.36
N TYR A 120 10.47 10.16 9.64
CA TYR A 120 9.26 10.63 10.33
C TYR A 120 8.64 11.86 9.65
N VAL A 121 9.45 12.88 9.37
CA VAL A 121 8.96 14.11 8.73
C VAL A 121 8.37 13.83 7.35
N MET A 122 9.02 12.99 6.52
CA MET A 122 8.51 12.65 5.19
C MET A 122 7.30 11.72 5.26
N PHE A 123 7.25 10.82 6.23
CA PHE A 123 6.12 9.96 6.52
C PHE A 123 4.86 10.78 6.85
N GLU A 124 4.99 11.83 7.66
CA GLU A 124 3.89 12.76 7.95
C GLU A 124 3.56 13.67 6.77
N ALA A 125 4.56 14.15 6.04
CA ALA A 125 4.36 15.00 4.87
C ALA A 125 3.48 14.32 3.80
N THR A 126 3.47 12.99 3.70
CA THR A 126 2.59 12.26 2.78
C THR A 126 1.11 12.46 3.08
N LEU A 127 0.74 12.81 4.33
CA LEU A 127 -0.66 13.03 4.72
C LEU A 127 -1.26 14.28 4.05
N ILE A 128 -0.46 15.33 3.83
CA ILE A 128 -0.96 16.61 3.31
C ILE A 128 -1.55 16.42 1.89
N PRO A 129 -0.80 15.92 0.89
CA PRO A 129 -1.36 15.77 -0.44
C PRO A 129 -2.49 14.74 -0.49
N THR A 130 -2.40 13.66 0.27
CA THR A 130 -3.47 12.64 0.29
C THR A 130 -4.77 13.15 0.90
N LEU A 131 -4.68 13.91 1.99
CA LEU A 131 -5.84 14.56 2.60
C LEU A 131 -6.53 15.50 1.61
N ILE A 132 -5.75 16.36 0.91
CA ILE A 132 -6.29 17.30 -0.07
C ILE A 132 -6.94 16.54 -1.23
N ILE A 133 -6.34 15.46 -1.72
CA ILE A 133 -6.90 14.63 -2.78
C ILE A 133 -8.26 14.04 -2.37
N ILE A 134 -8.38 13.52 -1.14
CA ILE A 134 -9.62 12.93 -0.63
C ILE A 134 -10.69 14.01 -0.44
N THR A 135 -10.37 15.09 0.25
CA THR A 135 -11.37 16.10 0.65
C THR A 135 -11.85 16.96 -0.53
N ARG A 136 -10.99 17.23 -1.50
CA ARG A 136 -11.33 18.12 -2.64
C ARG A 136 -11.94 17.37 -3.83
N TRP A 137 -11.43 16.20 -4.18
CA TRP A 137 -11.83 15.42 -5.37
C TRP A 137 -12.56 14.11 -5.03
N GLY A 138 -12.92 13.88 -3.78
CA GLY A 138 -13.79 12.76 -3.40
C GLY A 138 -15.20 12.89 -3.99
N ASN A 139 -15.83 11.76 -4.30
CA ASN A 139 -17.07 11.72 -5.08
C ASN A 139 -18.33 12.06 -4.27
N GLN A 140 -18.33 11.90 -2.94
CA GLN A 140 -19.52 12.08 -2.10
C GLN A 140 -19.37 13.23 -1.09
N ALA A 141 -20.49 13.66 -0.51
CA ALA A 141 -20.51 14.70 0.52
C ALA A 141 -19.77 14.28 1.79
N GLU A 142 -19.73 12.97 2.10
CA GLU A 142 -19.07 12.40 3.28
C GLU A 142 -17.53 12.44 3.21
N ARG A 143 -16.95 12.89 2.11
CA ARG A 143 -15.49 13.02 1.91
C ARG A 143 -14.79 13.84 2.99
N LEU A 144 -15.47 14.86 3.55
CA LEU A 144 -14.91 15.67 4.65
C LEU A 144 -14.80 14.85 5.93
N ASN A 145 -15.83 14.09 6.26
CA ASN A 145 -15.80 13.18 7.41
C ASN A 145 -14.72 12.12 7.25
N ALA A 146 -14.59 11.52 6.06
CA ALA A 146 -13.52 10.56 5.77
C ALA A 146 -12.13 11.19 5.94
N GLY A 147 -11.96 12.44 5.50
CA GLY A 147 -10.72 13.20 5.69
C GLY A 147 -10.40 13.47 7.16
N THR A 148 -11.39 13.84 7.99
CA THR A 148 -11.19 14.05 9.42
C THR A 148 -10.80 12.75 10.15
N TYR A 149 -11.48 11.63 9.85
CA TYR A 149 -11.08 10.32 10.39
C TYR A 149 -9.64 9.98 10.01
N PHE A 150 -9.28 10.12 8.75
CA PHE A 150 -7.92 9.86 8.28
C PHE A 150 -6.89 10.70 9.02
N LEU A 151 -7.12 12.00 9.18
CA LEU A 151 -6.23 12.92 9.85
C LEU A 151 -6.08 12.57 11.34
N PHE A 152 -7.19 12.41 12.07
CA PHE A 152 -7.11 12.17 13.51
C PHE A 152 -6.47 10.83 13.86
N TYR A 153 -6.82 9.75 13.18
CA TYR A 153 -6.21 8.44 13.43
C TYR A 153 -4.70 8.46 13.18
N THR A 154 -4.27 9.06 12.08
CA THR A 154 -2.85 9.09 11.72
C THR A 154 -2.03 10.01 12.63
N LEU A 155 -2.53 11.20 12.97
CA LEU A 155 -1.84 12.12 13.89
C LEU A 155 -1.79 11.57 15.32
N ALA A 156 -2.90 11.00 15.82
CA ALA A 156 -2.90 10.41 17.15
C ALA A 156 -1.89 9.26 17.29
N GLY A 157 -1.64 8.52 16.21
CA GLY A 157 -0.62 7.47 16.20
C GLY A 157 0.80 8.01 16.08
N SER A 158 1.02 9.08 15.32
CA SER A 158 2.35 9.56 15.00
C SER A 158 2.97 10.47 16.08
N LEU A 159 2.17 11.19 16.85
CA LEU A 159 2.69 12.04 17.94
C LEU A 159 3.47 11.24 19.02
N PRO A 160 3.00 10.07 19.49
CA PRO A 160 3.80 9.24 20.38
C PRO A 160 5.14 8.80 19.78
N LEU A 161 5.16 8.51 18.46
CA LEU A 161 6.39 8.14 17.75
C LEU A 161 7.40 9.29 17.78
N LEU A 162 6.97 10.54 17.57
CA LEU A 162 7.87 11.71 17.67
C LEU A 162 8.54 11.79 19.02
N VAL A 163 7.75 11.67 20.10
CA VAL A 163 8.28 11.69 21.47
C VAL A 163 9.27 10.54 21.68
N ALA A 164 8.95 9.34 21.18
CA ALA A 164 9.83 8.18 21.28
C ALA A 164 11.16 8.38 20.54
N LEU A 165 11.15 9.02 19.37
CA LEU A 165 12.38 9.32 18.60
C LEU A 165 13.24 10.38 19.30
N LEU A 166 12.65 11.39 19.93
CA LEU A 166 13.38 12.40 20.70
C LEU A 166 14.03 11.78 21.95
N LEU A 167 13.35 10.88 22.64
CA LEU A 167 13.93 10.11 23.76
C LEU A 167 15.07 9.21 23.29
N LEU A 168 14.93 8.59 22.11
CA LEU A 168 16.00 7.80 21.51
C LEU A 168 17.23 8.67 21.23
N TYR A 169 17.02 9.86 20.68
CA TYR A 169 18.12 10.82 20.44
C TYR A 169 18.84 11.22 21.72
N GLN A 170 18.11 11.46 22.81
CA GLN A 170 18.73 11.78 24.10
C GLN A 170 19.64 10.65 24.62
N ASN A 171 19.26 9.41 24.36
CA ASN A 171 19.99 8.24 24.85
C ASN A 171 21.17 7.84 23.97
N THR A 172 21.02 7.97 22.65
CA THR A 172 22.03 7.48 21.66
C THR A 172 22.91 8.61 21.08
N GLY A 173 22.45 9.86 21.17
CA GLY A 173 23.12 11.03 20.57
C GLY A 173 22.99 11.12 19.04
N THR A 174 22.46 10.09 18.35
CA THR A 174 22.28 10.05 16.89
C THR A 174 20.98 9.34 16.53
N LEU A 175 20.36 9.76 15.40
CA LEU A 175 19.18 9.11 14.83
C LEU A 175 19.46 8.41 13.50
N SER A 176 20.75 8.23 13.16
CA SER A 176 21.14 7.48 11.97
C SER A 176 20.79 5.99 12.12
N MET A 177 20.02 5.45 11.20
CA MET A 177 19.61 4.04 11.20
C MET A 177 20.82 3.10 11.18
N LEU A 178 21.88 3.47 10.46
CA LEU A 178 23.12 2.70 10.38
C LEU A 178 23.83 2.59 11.73
N ILE A 179 23.92 3.69 12.47
CA ILE A 179 24.66 3.73 13.74
C ILE A 179 23.86 3.02 14.83
N ILE A 180 22.53 3.22 14.85
CA ILE A 180 21.67 2.63 15.87
C ILE A 180 21.65 1.09 15.79
N GLN A 181 21.73 0.50 14.59
CA GLN A 181 21.83 -0.95 14.43
C GLN A 181 23.03 -1.59 15.14
N TYR A 182 24.12 -0.84 15.31
CA TYR A 182 25.33 -1.28 16.02
C TYR A 182 25.40 -0.78 17.47
N SER A 183 24.43 0.02 17.90
CA SER A 183 24.36 0.48 19.30
C SER A 183 23.85 -0.65 20.21
N HIS A 184 24.18 -0.53 21.51
CA HIS A 184 23.69 -1.48 22.49
C HIS A 184 22.15 -1.47 22.55
N PRO A 185 21.50 -2.65 22.60
CA PRO A 185 20.06 -2.75 22.66
C PRO A 185 19.53 -2.06 23.93
N MET A 186 18.41 -1.36 23.80
CA MET A 186 17.75 -0.70 24.90
C MET A 186 17.22 -1.74 25.91
N ASN A 187 17.57 -1.57 27.17
CA ASN A 187 17.09 -2.49 28.20
C ASN A 187 15.59 -2.29 28.47
N LEU A 188 14.77 -3.25 28.05
CA LEU A 188 13.29 -3.21 28.12
C LEU A 188 12.71 -3.76 29.44
N SER A 189 13.54 -3.94 30.47
CA SER A 189 13.08 -4.44 31.77
C SER A 189 12.17 -3.49 32.54
N SER A 190 12.33 -2.16 32.34
CA SER A 190 11.52 -1.13 33.01
C SER A 190 10.19 -0.87 32.29
N TRP A 191 9.15 -0.51 33.04
CA TRP A 191 7.85 -0.12 32.49
C TRP A 191 7.93 1.08 31.56
N SER A 192 8.79 2.05 31.85
CA SER A 192 9.03 3.22 30.99
C SER A 192 9.51 2.83 29.61
N ASN A 193 10.44 1.87 29.51
CA ASN A 193 10.97 1.39 28.25
C ASN A 193 9.94 0.53 27.49
N LYS A 194 9.06 -0.21 28.19
CA LYS A 194 7.93 -0.90 27.55
C LYS A 194 6.93 0.07 26.91
N ILE A 195 6.62 1.18 27.58
CA ILE A 195 5.76 2.24 27.03
C ILE A 195 6.45 2.92 25.84
N TRP A 196 7.74 3.20 25.95
CA TRP A 196 8.53 3.76 24.83
C TRP A 196 8.49 2.84 23.60
N TRP A 197 8.68 1.54 23.79
CA TRP A 197 8.57 0.56 22.72
C TRP A 197 7.19 0.57 22.05
N ALA A 198 6.12 0.60 22.83
CA ALA A 198 4.77 0.70 22.31
C ALA A 198 4.56 2.01 21.51
N ALA A 199 5.10 3.12 21.98
CA ALA A 199 5.04 4.42 21.30
C ALA A 199 5.76 4.41 19.95
N CYS A 200 6.87 3.65 19.82
CA CYS A 200 7.58 3.45 18.56
C CYS A 200 6.75 2.72 17.51
N LEU A 201 5.87 1.81 17.91
CA LEU A 201 5.13 0.96 16.97
C LEU A 201 3.72 1.44 16.65
N ILE A 202 3.08 2.17 17.55
CA ILE A 202 1.66 2.54 17.43
C ILE A 202 1.37 3.30 16.13
N ALA A 203 2.26 4.18 15.70
CA ALA A 203 2.13 4.93 14.44
C ALA A 203 2.04 4.01 13.23
N PHE A 204 2.88 2.99 13.19
CA PHE A 204 2.93 2.03 12.10
C PHE A 204 1.75 1.07 12.12
N LEU A 205 1.30 0.65 13.32
CA LEU A 205 0.11 -0.18 13.51
C LEU A 205 -1.19 0.56 13.15
N VAL A 206 -1.21 1.88 13.27
CA VAL A 206 -2.33 2.70 12.78
C VAL A 206 -2.31 2.82 11.26
N LYS A 207 -1.15 3.10 10.66
CA LYS A 207 -1.03 3.21 9.19
C LYS A 207 -1.15 1.85 8.50
N MET A 208 -0.59 0.78 9.07
CA MET A 208 -0.83 -0.60 8.64
C MET A 208 -2.00 -1.15 9.47
N PRO A 209 -3.25 -0.90 9.06
CA PRO A 209 -4.43 -0.88 9.90
C PRO A 209 -4.62 -2.19 10.67
N LEU A 210 -4.24 -2.21 11.93
CA LEU A 210 -4.52 -3.32 12.82
C LEU A 210 -6.00 -3.32 13.19
N TYR A 211 -6.59 -4.50 13.40
CA TYR A 211 -7.97 -4.61 13.83
C TYR A 211 -8.22 -3.80 15.12
N GLY A 212 -9.30 -3.05 15.13
CA GLY A 212 -9.61 -2.07 16.18
C GLY A 212 -9.25 -0.63 15.79
N ILE A 213 -8.14 -0.39 15.12
CA ILE A 213 -7.68 0.95 14.70
C ILE A 213 -7.85 1.14 13.17
N HIS A 214 -8.53 0.22 12.48
CA HIS A 214 -8.66 0.17 11.03
C HIS A 214 -9.80 1.00 10.43
N LEU A 215 -10.71 1.57 11.23
CA LEU A 215 -11.97 2.17 10.75
C LEU A 215 -11.79 3.37 9.82
N TRP A 216 -10.64 4.03 9.88
CA TRP A 216 -10.30 5.14 8.98
C TRP A 216 -10.11 4.68 7.53
N LEU A 217 -9.61 3.46 7.33
CA LEU A 217 -9.21 2.96 6.02
C LEU A 217 -10.41 2.69 5.09
N PRO A 218 -11.46 1.95 5.46
CA PRO A 218 -12.62 1.77 4.58
C PRO A 218 -13.29 3.09 4.23
N LYS A 219 -13.42 4.02 5.20
CA LYS A 219 -14.00 5.34 4.93
C LYS A 219 -13.15 6.15 3.95
N ALA A 220 -11.83 6.18 4.15
CA ALA A 220 -10.92 6.89 3.27
C ALA A 220 -10.93 6.32 1.84
N HIS A 221 -10.93 4.99 1.68
CA HIS A 221 -10.93 4.34 0.36
C HIS A 221 -12.25 4.50 -0.41
N VAL A 222 -13.37 4.45 0.27
CA VAL A 222 -14.69 4.58 -0.35
C VAL A 222 -14.86 5.97 -0.94
N GLU A 223 -14.45 7.00 -0.19
CA GLU A 223 -14.62 8.40 -0.59
C GLU A 223 -13.50 8.94 -1.49
N ALA A 224 -12.32 8.30 -1.48
CA ALA A 224 -11.21 8.75 -2.32
C ALA A 224 -11.50 8.62 -3.82
N PRO A 225 -10.99 9.57 -4.64
CA PRO A 225 -10.91 9.37 -6.09
C PRO A 225 -10.00 8.19 -6.41
N VAL A 226 -10.08 7.65 -7.63
CA VAL A 226 -9.34 6.42 -8.02
C VAL A 226 -7.86 6.47 -7.70
N ALA A 227 -7.16 7.53 -8.12
CA ALA A 227 -5.74 7.66 -7.82
C ALA A 227 -5.48 7.75 -6.31
N GLY A 228 -6.37 8.38 -5.53
CA GLY A 228 -6.29 8.39 -4.07
C GLY A 228 -6.38 6.99 -3.48
N SER A 229 -7.36 6.19 -3.89
CA SER A 229 -7.50 4.80 -3.42
C SER A 229 -6.34 3.90 -3.86
N MET A 230 -5.79 4.13 -5.08
CA MET A 230 -4.58 3.42 -5.55
C MET A 230 -3.37 3.67 -4.64
N VAL A 231 -3.07 4.96 -4.36
CA VAL A 231 -1.93 5.33 -3.50
C VAL A 231 -2.10 4.80 -2.08
N LEU A 232 -3.30 4.98 -1.50
CA LEU A 232 -3.59 4.49 -0.16
C LEU A 232 -3.32 2.98 -0.06
N ALA A 233 -3.87 2.20 -1.01
CA ALA A 233 -3.72 0.75 -1.00
C ALA A 233 -2.30 0.29 -1.33
N ALA A 234 -1.67 0.87 -2.35
CA ALA A 234 -0.43 0.35 -2.88
C ALA A 234 0.82 0.78 -2.10
N VAL A 235 0.83 2.00 -1.53
CA VAL A 235 2.06 2.58 -0.94
C VAL A 235 1.89 3.03 0.50
N LEU A 236 0.82 3.78 0.83
CA LEU A 236 0.71 4.35 2.18
C LEU A 236 0.60 3.31 3.29
N LEU A 237 -0.12 2.20 3.04
CA LEU A 237 -0.15 1.07 3.96
C LEU A 237 1.24 0.44 4.15
N LYS A 238 2.03 0.38 3.07
CA LYS A 238 3.37 -0.20 3.06
C LYS A 238 4.41 0.67 3.73
N LEU A 239 4.18 1.99 3.82
CA LEU A 239 4.99 2.85 4.69
C LEU A 239 4.91 2.42 6.16
N GLY A 240 3.74 1.99 6.63
CA GLY A 240 3.59 1.42 7.96
C GLY A 240 4.41 0.15 8.13
N GLY A 241 4.30 -0.81 7.18
CA GLY A 241 5.09 -2.05 7.21
C GLY A 241 6.59 -1.81 7.11
N TYR A 242 7.02 -0.90 6.23
CA TYR A 242 8.43 -0.51 6.11
C TYR A 242 8.96 0.12 7.40
N GLY A 243 8.19 1.01 8.02
CA GLY A 243 8.57 1.61 9.29
C GLY A 243 8.67 0.59 10.42
N MET A 244 7.74 -0.39 10.48
CA MET A 244 7.86 -1.51 11.41
C MET A 244 9.12 -2.34 11.17
N LEU A 245 9.42 -2.72 9.92
CA LEU A 245 10.62 -3.46 9.58
C LEU A 245 11.89 -2.73 10.03
N ARG A 246 11.96 -1.40 9.82
CA ARG A 246 13.11 -0.59 10.27
C ARG A 246 13.23 -0.54 11.79
N MET A 247 12.13 -0.29 12.47
CA MET A 247 12.14 -0.20 13.95
C MET A 247 12.45 -1.55 14.59
N MET A 248 11.89 -2.65 14.05
CA MET A 248 12.13 -4.00 14.60
C MET A 248 13.59 -4.42 14.48
N GLY A 249 14.29 -4.06 13.40
CA GLY A 249 15.72 -4.31 13.26
C GLY A 249 16.61 -3.54 14.25
N MET A 250 16.08 -2.50 14.91
CA MET A 250 16.79 -1.71 15.92
C MET A 250 16.40 -2.09 17.35
N LEU A 251 15.25 -2.73 17.53
CA LEU A 251 14.67 -3.05 18.84
C LEU A 251 14.92 -4.52 19.26
N ASP A 252 15.88 -5.18 18.68
CA ASP A 252 16.28 -6.56 19.02
C ASP A 252 17.14 -6.58 20.31
N PRO A 253 16.91 -7.50 21.28
CA PRO A 253 15.87 -8.52 21.34
C PRO A 253 14.52 -8.00 21.85
N LEU A 254 13.44 -8.43 21.20
CA LEU A 254 12.09 -8.06 21.64
C LEU A 254 11.65 -8.85 22.88
N PRO A 255 10.96 -8.18 23.83
CA PRO A 255 10.26 -8.90 24.87
C PRO A 255 9.04 -9.61 24.26
N ALA A 256 9.06 -10.91 24.21
CA ALA A 256 7.96 -11.76 23.74
C ALA A 256 6.62 -11.42 24.39
N GLU A 257 6.66 -10.92 25.63
CA GLU A 257 5.48 -10.49 26.39
C GLU A 257 4.72 -9.33 25.72
N LEU A 258 5.42 -8.40 25.06
CA LEU A 258 4.79 -7.21 24.43
C LEU A 258 4.30 -7.52 23.02
N THR A 259 4.92 -8.42 22.31
CA THR A 259 4.52 -8.79 20.94
C THR A 259 3.31 -9.71 20.92
N TYR A 260 3.19 -10.60 21.91
CA TYR A 260 2.13 -11.60 21.98
C TYR A 260 0.71 -11.01 21.80
N PRO A 261 0.27 -9.99 22.57
CA PRO A 261 -1.08 -9.45 22.44
C PRO A 261 -1.32 -8.81 21.06
N ILE A 262 -0.29 -8.20 20.46
CA ILE A 262 -0.42 -7.57 19.14
C ILE A 262 -0.52 -8.63 18.04
N ILE A 263 0.25 -9.72 18.12
CA ILE A 263 0.17 -10.84 17.19
C ILE A 263 -1.21 -11.51 17.28
N ALA A 264 -1.70 -11.77 18.49
CA ALA A 264 -3.02 -12.35 18.72
C ALA A 264 -4.13 -11.48 18.10
N LEU A 265 -4.06 -10.15 18.31
CA LEU A 265 -5.01 -9.18 17.77
C LEU A 265 -4.90 -9.09 16.23
N ALA A 266 -3.69 -9.19 15.68
CA ALA A 266 -3.48 -9.22 14.22
C ALA A 266 -4.13 -10.45 13.59
N LEU A 267 -3.93 -11.64 14.15
CA LEU A 267 -4.53 -12.89 13.67
C LEU A 267 -6.06 -12.91 13.82
N TRP A 268 -6.56 -12.45 14.96
CA TRP A 268 -7.99 -12.26 15.14
C TRP A 268 -8.58 -11.30 14.12
N GLY A 269 -7.84 -10.22 13.83
CA GLY A 269 -8.20 -9.25 12.81
C GLY A 269 -8.34 -9.85 11.41
N VAL A 270 -7.50 -10.81 11.03
CA VAL A 270 -7.61 -11.51 9.73
C VAL A 270 -8.98 -12.21 9.58
N ILE A 271 -9.41 -12.92 10.61
CA ILE A 271 -10.70 -13.63 10.60
C ILE A 271 -11.86 -12.63 10.61
N MET A 272 -11.84 -11.66 11.51
CA MET A 272 -12.94 -10.70 11.67
C MET A 272 -13.13 -9.84 10.43
N THR A 273 -12.04 -9.28 9.89
CA THR A 273 -12.15 -8.47 8.66
C THR A 273 -12.56 -9.30 7.45
N GLY A 274 -12.10 -10.54 7.34
CA GLY A 274 -12.55 -11.48 6.31
C GLY A 274 -14.06 -11.77 6.39
N THR A 275 -14.60 -12.02 7.57
CA THR A 275 -16.05 -12.23 7.75
C THR A 275 -16.85 -10.95 7.47
N ILE A 276 -16.31 -9.77 7.80
CA ILE A 276 -16.91 -8.48 7.43
C ILE A 276 -16.96 -8.32 5.91
N CYS A 277 -15.91 -8.73 5.17
CA CYS A 277 -15.90 -8.70 3.69
C CYS A 277 -17.08 -9.46 3.08
N LEU A 278 -17.45 -10.63 3.62
CA LEU A 278 -18.59 -11.42 3.12
C LEU A 278 -19.95 -10.74 3.27
N ARG A 279 -20.07 -9.77 4.18
CA ARG A 279 -21.31 -9.03 4.45
C ARG A 279 -21.33 -7.63 3.81
N GLN A 280 -20.25 -7.21 3.15
CA GLN A 280 -20.22 -5.90 2.48
C GLN A 280 -21.09 -5.90 1.24
N THR A 281 -21.79 -4.79 1.05
CA THR A 281 -22.60 -4.52 -0.15
C THR A 281 -21.86 -3.69 -1.18
N ASP A 282 -20.90 -2.85 -0.73
CA ASP A 282 -20.12 -1.94 -1.56
C ASP A 282 -18.82 -2.58 -2.04
N LEU A 283 -18.52 -2.48 -3.35
CA LEU A 283 -17.28 -2.98 -3.97
C LEU A 283 -16.02 -2.37 -3.34
N LYS A 284 -15.97 -1.04 -3.20
CA LYS A 284 -14.79 -0.37 -2.66
C LYS A 284 -14.53 -0.73 -1.19
N SER A 285 -15.59 -0.84 -0.39
CA SER A 285 -15.45 -1.22 1.01
C SER A 285 -14.95 -2.66 1.16
N LEU A 286 -15.43 -3.60 0.34
CA LEU A 286 -14.97 -4.98 0.35
C LEU A 286 -13.47 -5.06 0.04
N ILE A 287 -13.00 -4.38 -1.02
CA ILE A 287 -11.57 -4.34 -1.37
C ILE A 287 -10.74 -3.67 -0.27
N ALA A 288 -11.29 -2.65 0.41
CA ALA A 288 -10.61 -1.99 1.52
C ALA A 288 -10.46 -2.91 2.74
N TYR A 289 -11.51 -3.66 3.12
CA TYR A 289 -11.43 -4.63 4.23
C TYR A 289 -10.51 -5.82 3.91
N SER A 290 -10.45 -6.26 2.65
CA SER A 290 -9.50 -7.31 2.26
C SER A 290 -8.04 -6.86 2.44
N SER A 291 -7.74 -5.57 2.23
CA SER A 291 -6.40 -5.05 2.51
C SER A 291 -6.05 -5.05 4.01
N VAL A 292 -7.04 -4.85 4.89
CA VAL A 292 -6.83 -4.95 6.35
C VAL A 292 -6.47 -6.38 6.76
N SER A 293 -7.12 -7.40 6.19
CA SER A 293 -6.81 -8.81 6.48
C SER A 293 -5.39 -9.18 6.05
N HIS A 294 -4.98 -8.85 4.82
CA HIS A 294 -3.62 -9.13 4.34
C HIS A 294 -2.55 -8.36 5.13
N MET A 295 -2.82 -7.09 5.51
CA MET A 295 -1.89 -6.33 6.34
C MET A 295 -1.81 -6.85 7.78
N GLY A 296 -2.85 -7.49 8.29
CA GLY A 296 -2.83 -8.21 9.56
C GLY A 296 -1.80 -9.35 9.54
N LEU A 297 -1.75 -10.13 8.45
CA LEU A 297 -0.72 -11.17 8.28
C LEU A 297 0.69 -10.57 8.22
N VAL A 298 0.88 -9.47 7.48
CA VAL A 298 2.16 -8.74 7.40
C VAL A 298 2.62 -8.30 8.80
N ALA A 299 1.72 -7.71 9.59
CA ALA A 299 2.02 -7.28 10.95
C ALA A 299 2.50 -8.45 11.83
N GLY A 300 1.78 -9.56 11.79
CA GLY A 300 2.15 -10.75 12.53
C GLY A 300 3.52 -11.31 12.10
N GLY A 301 3.79 -11.37 10.79
CA GLY A 301 5.07 -11.83 10.27
C GLY A 301 6.27 -10.96 10.70
N ILE A 302 6.08 -9.63 10.75
CA ILE A 302 7.13 -8.69 11.19
C ILE A 302 7.39 -8.83 12.70
N LEU A 303 6.33 -8.96 13.49
CA LEU A 303 6.44 -9.00 14.96
C LEU A 303 7.14 -10.26 15.51
N ILE A 304 7.21 -11.35 14.74
CA ILE A 304 7.91 -12.58 15.11
C ILE A 304 9.44 -12.46 14.92
N GLN A 305 9.93 -11.45 14.18
CA GLN A 305 11.37 -11.17 13.97
C GLN A 305 12.18 -12.34 13.41
N THR A 306 11.63 -13.11 12.50
CA THR A 306 12.39 -14.15 11.80
C THR A 306 12.76 -13.66 10.39
N PRO A 307 13.88 -14.09 9.80
CA PRO A 307 14.25 -13.72 8.43
C PRO A 307 13.16 -14.04 7.41
N TRP A 308 12.52 -15.20 7.56
CA TRP A 308 11.39 -15.60 6.69
C TRP A 308 10.14 -14.73 6.90
N GLY A 309 9.91 -14.27 8.14
CA GLY A 309 8.82 -13.34 8.45
C GLY A 309 9.00 -11.98 7.78
N PHE A 310 10.21 -11.45 7.83
CA PHE A 310 10.54 -10.18 7.21
C PHE A 310 10.49 -10.26 5.67
N THR A 311 11.09 -11.30 5.08
CA THR A 311 11.04 -11.50 3.62
C THR A 311 9.62 -11.76 3.14
N GLY A 312 8.85 -12.60 3.83
CA GLY A 312 7.44 -12.86 3.52
C GLY A 312 6.58 -11.61 3.62
N ALA A 313 6.79 -10.79 4.65
CA ALA A 313 6.11 -9.51 4.81
C ALA A 313 6.41 -8.55 3.64
N LEU A 314 7.66 -8.44 3.21
CA LEU A 314 8.05 -7.58 2.08
C LEU A 314 7.41 -8.06 0.77
N VAL A 315 7.49 -9.36 0.48
CA VAL A 315 6.88 -9.97 -0.71
C VAL A 315 5.38 -9.70 -0.74
N LEU A 316 4.68 -9.94 0.38
CA LEU A 316 3.24 -9.73 0.46
C LEU A 316 2.88 -8.24 0.32
N MET A 317 3.67 -7.32 0.90
CA MET A 317 3.45 -5.89 0.72
C MET A 317 3.51 -5.46 -0.74
N ILE A 318 4.51 -5.91 -1.50
CA ILE A 318 4.69 -5.53 -2.91
C ILE A 318 3.60 -6.14 -3.77
N ALA A 319 3.38 -7.45 -3.65
CA ALA A 319 2.40 -8.19 -4.44
C ALA A 319 0.97 -7.69 -4.18
N HIS A 320 0.57 -7.56 -2.91
CA HIS A 320 -0.73 -6.98 -2.55
C HIS A 320 -0.85 -5.52 -3.02
N GLY A 321 0.25 -4.74 -3.04
CA GLY A 321 0.22 -3.36 -3.54
C GLY A 321 -0.25 -3.27 -5.00
N LEU A 322 0.28 -4.12 -5.87
CA LEU A 322 -0.09 -4.16 -7.28
C LEU A 322 -1.50 -4.74 -7.49
N VAL A 323 -1.85 -5.80 -6.76
CA VAL A 323 -3.16 -6.45 -6.89
C VAL A 323 -4.29 -5.55 -6.39
N SER A 324 -4.15 -4.96 -5.21
CA SER A 324 -5.19 -4.11 -4.63
C SER A 324 -5.42 -2.84 -5.46
N SER A 325 -4.36 -2.21 -5.99
CA SER A 325 -4.51 -1.06 -6.88
C SER A 325 -5.20 -1.44 -8.19
N ALA A 326 -4.92 -2.62 -8.77
CA ALA A 326 -5.63 -3.14 -9.93
C ALA A 326 -7.13 -3.35 -9.66
N LEU A 327 -7.47 -3.94 -8.51
CA LEU A 327 -8.87 -4.14 -8.09
C LEU A 327 -9.62 -2.80 -7.91
N PHE A 328 -8.98 -1.79 -7.31
CA PHE A 328 -9.58 -0.44 -7.21
C PHE A 328 -9.78 0.21 -8.58
N CYS A 329 -8.87 0.01 -9.53
CA CYS A 329 -9.04 0.46 -10.91
C CYS A 329 -10.24 -0.24 -11.58
N LEU A 330 -10.36 -1.55 -11.43
CA LEU A 330 -11.48 -2.33 -11.96
C LEU A 330 -12.82 -1.92 -11.33
N ALA A 331 -12.84 -1.71 -10.01
CA ALA A 331 -14.04 -1.21 -9.33
C ALA A 331 -14.44 0.18 -9.84
N ASN A 332 -13.48 1.04 -10.16
CA ASN A 332 -13.78 2.35 -10.74
C ASN A 332 -14.29 2.24 -12.18
N THR A 333 -13.70 1.40 -13.03
CA THR A 333 -14.19 1.19 -14.40
C THR A 333 -15.62 0.65 -14.42
N ALA A 334 -15.98 -0.19 -13.46
CA ALA A 334 -17.36 -0.63 -13.26
C ALA A 334 -18.26 0.54 -12.80
N TYR A 335 -17.79 1.34 -11.84
CA TYR A 335 -18.52 2.52 -11.33
C TYR A 335 -18.77 3.59 -12.41
N GLU A 336 -17.80 3.87 -13.26
CA GLU A 336 -17.96 4.84 -14.37
C GLU A 336 -19.07 4.46 -15.35
N ARG A 337 -19.41 3.15 -15.44
CA ARG A 337 -20.45 2.61 -16.33
C ARG A 337 -21.80 2.47 -15.65
N THR A 338 -21.80 1.96 -14.44
CA THR A 338 -23.06 1.63 -13.72
C THR A 338 -23.53 2.75 -12.81
N HIS A 339 -22.67 3.77 -12.56
CA HIS A 339 -22.88 4.87 -11.61
C HIS A 339 -23.32 4.40 -10.21
N SER A 340 -23.07 3.13 -9.88
CA SER A 340 -23.37 2.53 -8.58
C SER A 340 -22.15 1.76 -8.03
N ARG A 341 -22.03 1.72 -6.70
CA ARG A 341 -20.97 0.98 -6.00
C ARG A 341 -21.47 -0.34 -5.41
N THR A 342 -22.81 -0.53 -5.37
CA THR A 342 -23.42 -1.70 -4.79
C THR A 342 -23.28 -2.90 -5.70
N MET A 343 -22.76 -4.03 -5.18
CA MET A 343 -22.48 -5.24 -5.97
C MET A 343 -23.72 -5.80 -6.67
N ILE A 344 -24.89 -5.70 -6.03
CA ILE A 344 -26.16 -6.20 -6.61
C ILE A 344 -26.52 -5.45 -7.89
N LEU A 345 -26.21 -4.14 -7.95
CA LEU A 345 -26.49 -3.32 -9.11
C LEU A 345 -25.42 -3.42 -10.21
N VAL A 346 -24.24 -3.95 -9.90
CA VAL A 346 -23.08 -4.09 -10.81
C VAL A 346 -22.94 -5.53 -11.32
N ARG A 347 -24.00 -6.30 -11.41
CA ARG A 347 -23.97 -7.71 -11.85
C ARG A 347 -24.02 -7.86 -13.37
N GLY A 348 -23.56 -9.02 -13.86
CA GLY A 348 -23.74 -9.42 -15.26
C GLY A 348 -22.79 -8.76 -16.27
N LEU A 349 -21.73 -8.08 -15.82
CA LEU A 349 -20.81 -7.34 -16.70
C LEU A 349 -20.06 -8.26 -17.70
N GLN A 350 -19.92 -9.56 -17.42
CA GLN A 350 -19.25 -10.52 -18.31
C GLN A 350 -19.95 -10.65 -19.67
N ILE A 351 -21.28 -10.49 -19.72
CA ILE A 351 -22.05 -10.64 -20.96
C ILE A 351 -21.69 -9.53 -21.95
N ILE A 352 -21.45 -8.32 -21.45
CA ILE A 352 -21.18 -7.14 -22.31
C ILE A 352 -19.68 -6.97 -22.52
N PHE A 353 -18.87 -7.22 -21.48
CA PHE A 353 -17.42 -6.95 -21.46
C PHE A 353 -16.60 -8.20 -21.12
N PRO A 354 -16.51 -9.20 -22.01
CA PRO A 354 -15.82 -10.45 -21.71
C PRO A 354 -14.33 -10.27 -21.42
N LEU A 355 -13.65 -9.34 -22.10
CA LEU A 355 -12.23 -9.05 -21.85
C LEU A 355 -12.02 -8.42 -20.46
N ALA A 356 -12.92 -7.55 -20.03
CA ALA A 356 -12.84 -6.99 -18.68
C ALA A 356 -13.08 -8.08 -17.61
N ALA A 357 -13.93 -9.05 -17.88
CA ALA A 357 -14.14 -10.18 -16.98
C ALA A 357 -12.88 -11.03 -16.77
N ILE A 358 -12.04 -11.18 -17.81
CA ILE A 358 -10.74 -11.86 -17.67
C ILE A 358 -9.84 -11.06 -16.70
N TRP A 359 -9.78 -9.73 -16.81
CA TRP A 359 -9.01 -8.91 -15.89
C TRP A 359 -9.50 -9.01 -14.45
N TRP A 360 -10.81 -9.00 -14.25
CA TRP A 360 -11.42 -9.24 -12.93
C TRP A 360 -11.06 -10.62 -12.40
N PHE A 361 -11.10 -11.65 -13.23
CA PHE A 361 -10.77 -13.02 -12.83
C PHE A 361 -9.31 -13.12 -12.39
N VAL A 362 -8.35 -12.68 -13.23
CA VAL A 362 -6.92 -12.75 -12.91
C VAL A 362 -6.57 -11.95 -11.66
N SER A 363 -7.14 -10.75 -11.49
CA SER A 363 -6.88 -9.92 -10.31
C SER A 363 -7.46 -10.52 -9.02
N ASN A 364 -8.64 -11.17 -9.09
CA ASN A 364 -9.20 -11.88 -7.94
C ASN A 364 -8.43 -13.16 -7.60
N LEU A 365 -7.95 -13.91 -8.61
CA LEU A 365 -7.06 -15.04 -8.38
C LEU A 365 -5.75 -14.61 -7.72
N ALA A 366 -5.22 -13.45 -8.11
CA ALA A 366 -4.03 -12.89 -7.49
C ALA A 366 -4.28 -12.47 -6.02
N ASN A 367 -5.46 -11.98 -5.72
CA ASN A 367 -5.84 -11.66 -4.34
C ASN A 367 -6.08 -12.90 -3.47
N LEU A 368 -6.56 -13.99 -4.09
CA LEU A 368 -6.76 -15.29 -3.45
C LEU A 368 -5.45 -16.04 -3.19
N ALA A 369 -4.34 -15.52 -3.70
CA ALA A 369 -3.01 -16.14 -3.58
C ALA A 369 -2.92 -17.54 -4.20
N LEU A 370 -3.45 -17.73 -5.43
CA LEU A 370 -3.29 -18.99 -6.15
C LEU A 370 -1.84 -19.20 -6.63
N PRO A 371 -1.34 -20.45 -6.64
CA PRO A 371 -0.09 -20.77 -7.31
C PRO A 371 -0.17 -20.45 -8.81
N PRO A 372 0.81 -19.83 -9.44
CA PRO A 372 2.16 -19.46 -9.01
C PRO A 372 2.34 -18.00 -8.57
N LEU A 373 1.29 -17.30 -8.15
CA LEU A 373 1.30 -15.87 -7.91
C LEU A 373 2.13 -15.48 -6.67
N PRO A 374 2.80 -14.30 -6.68
CA PRO A 374 3.73 -13.90 -5.62
C PRO A 374 3.06 -13.67 -4.26
N ASN A 375 1.75 -13.40 -4.21
CA ASN A 375 1.01 -13.32 -2.95
C ASN A 375 1.11 -14.64 -2.16
N LEU A 376 1.02 -15.79 -2.82
CA LEU A 376 1.15 -17.08 -2.17
C LEU A 376 2.52 -17.25 -1.50
N MET A 377 3.59 -16.84 -2.18
CA MET A 377 4.95 -16.93 -1.61
C MET A 377 5.05 -16.14 -0.30
N GLY A 378 4.55 -14.91 -0.29
CA GLY A 378 4.52 -14.10 0.92
C GLY A 378 3.68 -14.70 2.04
N GLU A 379 2.47 -15.18 1.73
CA GLU A 379 1.60 -15.83 2.72
C GLU A 379 2.21 -17.12 3.30
N LEU A 380 2.78 -17.99 2.46
CA LEU A 380 3.42 -19.22 2.92
C LEU A 380 4.61 -18.94 3.85
N MET A 381 5.47 -17.97 3.50
CA MET A 381 6.59 -17.56 4.36
C MET A 381 6.10 -17.04 5.72
N ILE A 382 5.03 -16.24 5.74
CA ILE A 382 4.46 -15.72 6.98
C ILE A 382 3.81 -16.85 7.79
N ILE A 383 3.03 -17.74 7.16
CA ILE A 383 2.37 -18.86 7.83
C ILE A 383 3.41 -19.82 8.45
N THR A 384 4.50 -20.12 7.75
CA THR A 384 5.56 -20.96 8.28
C THR A 384 6.26 -20.34 9.50
N THR A 385 6.48 -19.01 9.48
CA THR A 385 7.07 -18.32 10.64
C THR A 385 6.12 -18.26 11.83
N MET A 386 4.83 -18.05 11.59
CA MET A 386 3.82 -18.10 12.64
C MET A 386 3.66 -19.49 13.24
N PHE A 387 3.70 -20.53 12.41
CA PHE A 387 3.67 -21.93 12.86
C PHE A 387 4.87 -22.27 13.76
N ASN A 388 6.06 -21.81 13.38
CA ASN A 388 7.27 -22.00 14.20
C ASN A 388 7.17 -21.29 15.55
N TRP A 389 6.50 -20.13 15.60
CA TRP A 389 6.25 -19.41 16.84
C TRP A 389 5.22 -20.11 17.74
N SER A 390 4.11 -20.57 17.16
CA SER A 390 3.08 -21.35 17.85
C SER A 390 2.23 -22.16 16.86
N PRO A 391 2.09 -23.49 17.04
CA PRO A 391 1.26 -24.32 16.14
C PRO A 391 -0.21 -23.89 16.06
N TRP A 392 -0.76 -23.29 17.12
CA TRP A 392 -2.13 -22.78 17.15
C TRP A 392 -2.41 -21.66 16.15
N THR A 393 -1.38 -20.94 15.72
CA THR A 393 -1.54 -19.89 14.70
C THR A 393 -1.98 -20.44 13.35
N LEU A 394 -1.70 -21.73 13.07
CA LEU A 394 -2.11 -22.38 11.83
C LEU A 394 -3.63 -22.47 11.72
N THR A 395 -4.35 -22.66 12.81
CA THR A 395 -5.82 -22.69 12.79
C THR A 395 -6.40 -21.33 12.41
N MET A 396 -5.83 -20.25 12.95
CA MET A 396 -6.28 -18.88 12.65
C MET A 396 -5.90 -18.46 11.22
N THR A 397 -4.68 -18.71 10.79
CA THR A 397 -4.21 -18.39 9.43
C THR A 397 -4.93 -19.25 8.38
N GLY A 398 -5.13 -20.55 8.64
CA GLY A 398 -5.88 -21.43 7.76
C GLY A 398 -7.36 -21.02 7.61
N ALA A 399 -8.03 -20.67 8.71
CA ALA A 399 -9.37 -20.08 8.64
C ALA A 399 -9.36 -18.76 7.83
N GLY A 400 -8.35 -17.92 8.03
CA GLY A 400 -8.17 -16.69 7.27
C GLY A 400 -8.06 -16.94 5.77
N THR A 401 -7.23 -17.89 5.32
CA THR A 401 -7.07 -18.21 3.88
C THR A 401 -8.33 -18.77 3.26
N LEU A 402 -9.10 -19.58 3.98
CA LEU A 402 -10.41 -20.05 3.51
C LEU A 402 -11.40 -18.91 3.32
N ILE A 403 -11.44 -17.97 4.25
CA ILE A 403 -12.32 -16.80 4.17
C ILE A 403 -11.87 -15.86 3.03
N THR A 404 -10.56 -15.69 2.80
CA THR A 404 -10.05 -14.90 1.66
C THR A 404 -10.46 -15.53 0.32
N ALA A 405 -10.45 -16.85 0.21
CA ALA A 405 -10.95 -17.56 -0.94
C ALA A 405 -12.45 -17.30 -1.15
N ALA A 406 -13.24 -17.40 -0.09
CA ALA A 406 -14.67 -17.20 -0.15
C ALA A 406 -15.05 -15.79 -0.62
N TYR A 407 -14.51 -14.72 -0.03
CA TYR A 407 -14.89 -13.35 -0.41
C TYR A 407 -14.34 -12.93 -1.79
N SER A 408 -13.17 -13.42 -2.21
CA SER A 408 -12.64 -13.10 -3.54
C SER A 408 -13.45 -13.74 -4.66
N LEU A 409 -13.87 -15.01 -4.49
CA LEU A 409 -14.78 -15.67 -5.41
C LEU A 409 -16.17 -15.02 -5.37
N TYR A 410 -16.68 -14.67 -4.19
CA TYR A 410 -17.93 -13.94 -4.03
C TYR A 410 -17.94 -12.62 -4.81
N LEU A 411 -16.87 -11.82 -4.68
CA LEU A 411 -16.71 -10.56 -5.40
C LEU A 411 -16.77 -10.79 -6.93
N PHE A 412 -16.06 -11.80 -7.44
CA PHE A 412 -16.07 -12.12 -8.87
C PHE A 412 -17.45 -12.57 -9.35
N LEU A 413 -18.07 -13.48 -8.64
CA LEU A 413 -19.38 -14.05 -9.02
C LEU A 413 -20.48 -12.97 -9.02
N MET A 414 -20.51 -12.13 -7.99
CA MET A 414 -21.53 -11.08 -7.86
C MET A 414 -21.42 -10.00 -8.92
N THR A 415 -20.20 -9.64 -9.33
CA THR A 415 -20.00 -8.57 -10.31
C THR A 415 -20.07 -9.04 -11.75
N GLN A 416 -19.60 -10.25 -12.06
CA GLN A 416 -19.45 -10.71 -13.43
C GLN A 416 -20.59 -11.61 -13.89
N ARG A 417 -21.17 -12.42 -12.99
CA ARG A 417 -22.26 -13.36 -13.34
C ARG A 417 -23.64 -12.78 -13.05
N GLY A 418 -24.67 -13.46 -13.59
CA GLY A 418 -26.07 -13.09 -13.44
C GLY A 418 -26.64 -12.30 -14.62
N PRO A 419 -27.96 -12.08 -14.65
CA PRO A 419 -28.59 -11.25 -15.66
C PRO A 419 -28.26 -9.78 -15.43
N LEU A 420 -28.17 -9.03 -16.52
CA LEU A 420 -27.98 -7.57 -16.46
C LEU A 420 -29.17 -6.91 -15.74
N PRO A 421 -28.90 -5.89 -14.91
CA PRO A 421 -29.98 -5.11 -14.31
C PRO A 421 -30.73 -4.30 -15.36
N GLN A 422 -32.05 -4.25 -15.28
CA GLN A 422 -32.91 -3.55 -16.27
C GLN A 422 -32.67 -2.05 -16.36
N HIS A 423 -32.13 -1.42 -15.31
CA HIS A 423 -31.83 0.03 -15.28
C HIS A 423 -30.59 0.41 -16.09
N ILE A 424 -29.77 -0.56 -16.52
CA ILE A 424 -28.55 -0.32 -17.30
C ILE A 424 -28.90 -0.50 -18.78
N THR A 425 -29.25 0.60 -19.46
CA THR A 425 -29.62 0.57 -20.89
C THR A 425 -28.50 0.99 -21.82
N ASN A 426 -27.65 1.96 -21.41
CA ASN A 426 -26.57 2.50 -22.24
C ASN A 426 -25.23 2.44 -21.51
N LEU A 427 -24.46 1.37 -21.79
CA LEU A 427 -23.11 1.21 -21.24
C LEU A 427 -22.06 1.74 -22.25
N GLN A 428 -21.18 2.59 -21.77
CA GLN A 428 -20.01 3.02 -22.57
C GLN A 428 -19.04 1.83 -22.77
N PRO A 429 -18.46 1.65 -23.97
CA PRO A 429 -17.49 0.60 -24.23
C PRO A 429 -16.21 0.80 -23.38
N TYR A 430 -15.47 -0.28 -23.16
CA TYR A 430 -14.13 -0.18 -22.55
C TYR A 430 -13.17 0.50 -23.51
N HIS A 431 -12.41 1.47 -23.00
CA HIS A 431 -11.38 2.17 -23.77
C HIS A 431 -10.04 1.43 -23.68
N THR A 432 -9.21 1.57 -24.71
CA THR A 432 -7.84 0.98 -24.75
C THR A 432 -6.99 1.42 -23.56
N ARG A 433 -7.18 2.65 -23.07
CA ARG A 433 -6.52 3.18 -21.87
C ARG A 433 -6.77 2.32 -20.62
N GLU A 434 -8.00 1.84 -20.43
CA GLU A 434 -8.38 1.05 -19.25
C GLU A 434 -7.74 -0.34 -19.30
N HIS A 435 -7.71 -0.96 -20.48
CA HIS A 435 -7.01 -2.22 -20.67
C HIS A 435 -5.50 -2.05 -20.44
N LEU A 436 -4.89 -1.00 -20.99
CA LEU A 436 -3.48 -0.68 -20.77
C LEU A 436 -3.17 -0.49 -19.29
N LEU A 437 -4.04 0.22 -18.56
CA LEU A 437 -3.86 0.46 -17.14
C LEU A 437 -3.81 -0.85 -16.35
N ILE A 438 -4.70 -1.80 -16.64
CA ILE A 438 -4.75 -3.07 -15.93
C ILE A 438 -3.58 -3.98 -16.34
N THR A 439 -3.22 -4.00 -17.63
CA THR A 439 -2.03 -4.74 -18.10
C THR A 439 -0.77 -4.25 -17.41
N LEU A 440 -0.58 -2.94 -17.24
CA LEU A 440 0.56 -2.36 -16.54
C LEU A 440 0.59 -2.67 -15.02
N HIS A 441 -0.52 -3.02 -14.41
CA HIS A 441 -0.54 -3.55 -13.04
C HIS A 441 -0.19 -5.04 -12.99
N LEU A 442 -0.71 -5.85 -13.92
CA LEU A 442 -0.52 -7.29 -13.92
C LEU A 442 0.84 -7.72 -14.49
N LEU A 443 1.40 -6.95 -15.42
CA LEU A 443 2.70 -7.26 -16.01
C LEU A 443 3.82 -7.35 -14.97
N PRO A 444 3.99 -6.41 -14.03
CA PRO A 444 4.99 -6.57 -12.96
C PRO A 444 4.76 -7.81 -12.10
N ILE A 445 3.52 -8.19 -11.83
CA ILE A 445 3.18 -9.39 -11.07
C ILE A 445 3.68 -10.64 -11.80
N ILE A 446 3.47 -10.71 -13.11
CA ILE A 446 3.95 -11.83 -13.95
C ILE A 446 5.48 -11.88 -13.97
N LEU A 447 6.14 -10.73 -14.10
CA LEU A 447 7.61 -10.65 -14.06
C LEU A 447 8.18 -11.09 -12.69
N LEU A 448 7.49 -10.78 -11.61
CA LEU A 448 7.89 -11.18 -10.26
C LEU A 448 7.70 -12.70 -10.02
N ILE A 449 6.82 -13.37 -10.76
CA ILE A 449 6.73 -14.85 -10.74
C ILE A 449 8.01 -15.46 -11.31
N LEU A 450 8.55 -14.88 -12.38
CA LEU A 450 9.76 -15.39 -13.04
C LEU A 450 11.03 -15.20 -12.20
N LYS A 451 11.09 -14.11 -11.42
CA LYS A 451 12.24 -13.80 -10.57
C LYS A 451 11.81 -13.24 -9.21
N PRO A 452 11.35 -14.11 -8.28
CA PRO A 452 10.88 -13.69 -6.96
C PRO A 452 11.99 -13.13 -6.07
N GLU A 453 13.24 -13.49 -6.33
CA GLU A 453 14.42 -13.03 -5.57
C GLU A 453 14.55 -11.50 -5.51
N ILE A 454 14.01 -10.77 -6.47
CA ILE A 454 14.00 -9.30 -6.48
C ILE A 454 13.26 -8.73 -5.26
N MET A 455 12.29 -9.47 -4.73
CA MET A 455 11.50 -9.06 -3.58
C MET A 455 12.06 -9.57 -2.24
N TRP A 456 13.03 -10.48 -2.27
CA TRP A 456 13.64 -11.01 -1.07
C TRP A 456 14.67 -10.00 -0.55
N GLY A 457 14.26 -9.19 0.42
CA GLY A 457 15.23 -8.41 1.16
C GLY A 457 16.14 -9.37 1.94
N TRP A 458 17.46 -9.27 1.75
CA TRP A 458 18.43 -10.05 2.50
C TRP A 458 18.55 -9.47 3.92
N TRP A 459 18.16 -10.26 4.88
CA TRP A 459 18.34 -9.97 6.30
C TRP A 459 19.48 -10.84 6.82
N TYR A 460 20.58 -10.19 7.11
CA TYR A 460 21.67 -10.76 7.89
C TYR A 460 21.98 -9.87 9.07
#